data_5eb62e8d1efe1469e4725544440bf069
#
_entry.id   5eb62e8d1efe1469e4725544440bf069
#
_cell.length_a   1.000
_cell.length_b   1.000
_cell.length_c   1.000
_cell.angle_alpha   90.00
_cell.angle_beta   90.00
_cell.angle_gamma   90.00
#
_symmetry.space_group_name_H-M   'P 1'
#
loop_
_entity.id
_entity.type
_entity.pdbx_description
1 polymer ?
#
loop_
_entity_poly.entity_id
_entity_poly.type
_entity_poly.pdbx_seq_one_letter_code
_entity_poly.pdbx_strand_id
1 'polypeptide(L)'
;MRSLKLFIAASKDTPDLPGFFQVKYGGEFAARKFLPHLTNFKHAPMLCTKTCYGFRQKLPLDFSEDIAGIMLFPSVLPELIDDAEAYLKEPLPSHDIFIAVGVHPDILIELIKQVPDAGCKAVIVPREDPTWLDASLVEKLKSLCETKGLEYAFPRPFCSLSKGKFKYINNFIDQFKVGKPNYRLVTDEEGNITDVVVTHSSPCG
;
A
#
# COMPACT_ATOMS: atom_id res chain seq x y z
N MET A 1 -13.24 9.28 16.09
CA MET A 1 -13.40 9.05 14.64
C MET A 1 -13.48 7.54 14.44
N ARG A 2 -14.33 7.06 13.51
CA ARG A 2 -14.34 5.64 13.11
C ARG A 2 -12.97 5.29 12.49
N SER A 3 -12.45 4.09 12.79
CA SER A 3 -11.26 3.55 12.14
C SER A 3 -11.48 3.41 10.64
N LEU A 4 -10.47 3.79 9.85
CA LEU A 4 -10.48 3.59 8.40
C LEU A 4 -10.34 2.09 8.08
N LYS A 5 -11.08 1.63 7.09
CA LYS A 5 -11.00 0.26 6.57
C LYS A 5 -10.20 0.22 5.28
N LEU A 6 -9.34 -0.77 5.15
CA LEU A 6 -8.47 -0.98 4.00
C LEU A 6 -8.97 -2.12 3.12
N PHE A 7 -8.98 -1.90 1.82
CA PHE A 7 -9.03 -2.95 0.82
C PHE A 7 -7.70 -2.97 0.06
N ILE A 8 -7.08 -4.14 -0.04
CA ILE A 8 -5.74 -4.30 -0.61
C ILE A 8 -5.83 -5.24 -1.81
N ALA A 9 -5.36 -4.79 -2.96
CA ALA A 9 -5.24 -5.62 -4.16
C ALA A 9 -3.76 -5.76 -4.54
N ALA A 10 -3.36 -6.96 -4.95
CA ALA A 10 -2.01 -7.22 -5.45
C ALA A 10 -2.03 -8.29 -6.52
N SER A 11 -1.12 -8.24 -7.49
CA SER A 11 -0.83 -9.38 -8.36
C SER A 11 0.29 -10.22 -7.78
N LYS A 12 0.22 -11.53 -7.95
CA LYS A 12 1.34 -12.43 -7.61
C LYS A 12 2.55 -12.06 -8.46
N ASP A 13 3.73 -12.09 -7.86
CA ASP A 13 4.98 -11.85 -8.59
C ASP A 13 5.18 -12.92 -9.66
N THR A 14 5.68 -12.53 -10.82
CA THR A 14 5.92 -13.43 -11.95
C THR A 14 7.39 -13.75 -12.09
N PRO A 15 7.74 -14.98 -12.51
CA PRO A 15 9.05 -15.23 -13.12
C PRO A 15 9.18 -14.42 -14.43
N ASP A 16 10.40 -14.16 -14.86
CA ASP A 16 10.69 -13.47 -16.12
C ASP A 16 10.15 -14.30 -17.30
N LEU A 17 8.99 -13.93 -17.83
CA LEU A 17 8.31 -14.57 -18.94
C LEU A 17 8.05 -13.53 -20.04
N PRO A 18 8.76 -13.56 -21.18
CA PRO A 18 8.51 -12.65 -22.30
C PRO A 18 7.07 -12.77 -22.81
N GLY A 19 6.45 -11.65 -23.18
CA GLY A 19 5.07 -11.61 -23.70
C GLY A 19 3.97 -11.62 -22.62
N PHE A 20 4.37 -11.55 -21.34
CA PHE A 20 3.41 -11.42 -20.23
C PHE A 20 3.71 -10.19 -19.40
N PHE A 21 2.68 -9.64 -18.76
CA PHE A 21 2.82 -8.55 -17.81
C PHE A 21 3.71 -8.98 -16.64
N GLN A 22 4.77 -8.21 -16.40
CA GLN A 22 5.76 -8.51 -15.38
C GLN A 22 5.41 -7.83 -14.06
N VAL A 23 5.35 -8.60 -12.98
CA VAL A 23 5.13 -8.12 -11.63
C VAL A 23 6.33 -8.50 -10.77
N LYS A 24 7.07 -7.49 -10.34
CA LYS A 24 8.22 -7.65 -9.43
C LYS A 24 7.81 -7.15 -8.07
N TYR A 25 7.49 -6.73 -7.33
CA TYR A 25 7.04 -6.14 -6.07
C TYR A 25 5.51 -6.06 -5.96
N GLY A 26 4.82 -7.14 -6.28
CA GLY A 26 3.37 -7.27 -6.13
C GLY A 26 2.99 -8.02 -4.86
N GLY A 27 2.55 -9.27 -5.04
CA GLY A 27 2.05 -10.13 -3.97
C GLY A 27 3.07 -10.46 -2.91
N GLU A 28 4.33 -10.70 -3.27
CA GLU A 28 5.39 -10.94 -2.29
C GLU A 28 5.68 -9.71 -1.44
N PHE A 29 5.72 -8.50 -2.03
CA PHE A 29 5.85 -7.27 -1.26
C PHE A 29 4.66 -7.09 -0.32
N ALA A 30 3.43 -7.27 -0.81
CA ALA A 30 2.23 -7.16 0.00
C ALA A 30 2.25 -8.17 1.16
N ALA A 31 2.48 -9.45 0.87
CA ALA A 31 2.39 -10.53 1.85
C ALA A 31 3.57 -10.55 2.84
N ARG A 32 4.79 -10.28 2.38
CA ARG A 32 6.01 -10.44 3.20
C ARG A 32 6.50 -9.14 3.81
N LYS A 33 6.09 -7.99 3.29
CA LYS A 33 6.56 -6.69 3.74
C LYS A 33 5.43 -5.85 4.32
N PHE A 34 4.42 -5.51 3.53
CA PHE A 34 3.41 -4.55 3.91
C PHE A 34 2.38 -5.10 4.92
N LEU A 35 1.75 -6.25 4.64
CA LEU A 35 0.75 -6.84 5.55
C LEU A 35 1.29 -7.15 6.94
N PRO A 36 2.50 -7.70 7.11
CA PRO A 36 3.08 -7.90 8.43
C PRO A 36 3.29 -6.61 9.22
N HIS A 37 3.36 -5.46 8.56
CA HIS A 37 3.40 -4.16 9.23
C HIS A 37 2.03 -3.69 9.74
N LEU A 38 0.95 -4.21 9.17
CA LEU A 38 -0.41 -3.88 9.55
C LEU A 38 -1.01 -4.88 10.53
N THR A 39 -0.46 -6.09 10.61
CA THR A 39 -1.01 -7.18 11.42
C THR A 39 -0.05 -7.59 12.52
N ASN A 40 -0.45 -8.54 13.36
CA ASN A 40 0.28 -8.95 14.54
C ASN A 40 1.77 -9.26 14.27
N PHE A 41 2.61 -8.32 14.61
CA PHE A 41 4.04 -8.31 14.36
C PHE A 41 4.82 -9.42 15.06
N LYS A 42 4.26 -10.03 16.14
CA LYS A 42 4.92 -11.10 16.90
C LYS A 42 5.16 -12.36 16.08
N HIS A 43 4.39 -12.53 15.01
CA HIS A 43 4.45 -13.71 14.13
C HIS A 43 5.23 -13.51 12.84
N ALA A 44 5.79 -12.33 12.60
CA ALA A 44 6.56 -12.03 11.39
C ALA A 44 8.03 -11.63 11.66
N PRO A 45 8.77 -12.37 12.54
CA PRO A 45 10.14 -11.97 12.96
C PRO A 45 11.17 -12.03 11.83
N MET A 46 10.83 -12.62 10.69
CA MET A 46 11.77 -12.82 9.56
C MET A 46 11.88 -11.63 8.63
N LEU A 47 11.03 -10.62 8.76
CA LEU A 47 10.86 -9.57 7.75
C LEU A 47 11.45 -8.22 8.16
N CYS A 48 11.66 -8.02 9.45
CA CYS A 48 12.33 -6.86 9.98
C CYS A 48 13.64 -7.26 10.66
N THR A 49 14.65 -6.42 10.57
CA THR A 49 15.82 -6.56 11.41
C THR A 49 15.40 -6.54 12.89
N LYS A 50 16.15 -7.20 13.78
CA LYS A 50 15.90 -7.17 15.23
C LYS A 50 15.74 -5.73 15.76
N THR A 51 16.44 -4.80 15.16
CA THR A 51 16.40 -3.37 15.50
C THR A 51 15.03 -2.75 15.17
N CYS A 52 14.54 -2.95 13.94
CA CYS A 52 13.22 -2.44 13.54
C CYS A 52 12.10 -3.00 14.42
N TYR A 53 12.13 -4.31 14.68
CA TYR A 53 11.19 -4.97 15.58
C TYR A 53 11.20 -4.37 16.99
N GLY A 54 12.39 -4.15 17.57
CA GLY A 54 12.54 -3.55 18.91
C GLY A 54 11.95 -2.14 18.98
N PHE A 55 12.15 -1.31 17.96
CA PHE A 55 11.61 0.04 17.92
C PHE A 55 10.09 0.07 17.71
N ARG A 56 9.56 -0.83 16.89
CA ARG A 56 8.12 -0.91 16.65
C ARG A 56 7.32 -1.52 17.80
N GLN A 57 7.93 -2.33 18.66
CA GLN A 57 7.24 -2.86 19.84
C GLN A 57 6.69 -1.79 20.78
N LYS A 58 7.22 -0.57 20.71
CA LYS A 58 6.69 0.60 21.43
C LYS A 58 5.38 1.15 20.83
N LEU A 59 4.98 0.66 19.65
CA LEU A 59 3.73 1.04 18.98
C LEU A 59 2.78 -0.17 18.97
N PRO A 60 1.61 -0.08 19.61
CA PRO A 60 0.60 -1.13 19.49
C PRO A 60 0.04 -1.11 18.06
N LEU A 61 0.49 -2.04 17.20
CA LEU A 61 0.15 -2.03 15.79
C LEU A 61 -0.40 -3.38 15.35
N ASP A 62 -1.63 -3.66 15.71
CA ASP A 62 -2.42 -4.70 15.07
C ASP A 62 -3.67 -4.06 14.46
N PHE A 63 -3.70 -3.98 13.15
CA PHE A 63 -4.81 -3.44 12.37
C PHE A 63 -5.51 -4.53 11.55
N SER A 64 -5.42 -5.79 12.00
CA SER A 64 -6.05 -6.93 11.28
C SER A 64 -7.54 -6.69 11.07
N GLU A 65 -8.21 -6.12 12.08
CA GLU A 65 -9.64 -5.82 12.02
C GLU A 65 -9.96 -4.66 11.07
N ASP A 66 -8.97 -3.85 10.70
CA ASP A 66 -9.15 -2.73 9.78
C ASP A 66 -8.91 -3.13 8.32
N ILE A 67 -8.52 -4.37 8.06
CA ILE A 67 -8.42 -4.92 6.70
C ILE A 67 -9.79 -5.48 6.30
N ALA A 68 -10.49 -4.74 5.45
CA ALA A 68 -11.81 -5.13 4.94
C ALA A 68 -11.75 -6.31 3.96
N GLY A 69 -10.65 -6.42 3.23
CA GLY A 69 -10.44 -7.52 2.29
C GLY A 69 -9.09 -7.42 1.58
N ILE A 70 -8.68 -8.57 1.03
CA ILE A 70 -7.49 -8.71 0.22
C ILE A 70 -7.88 -9.43 -1.07
N MET A 71 -7.53 -8.84 -2.22
CA MET A 71 -7.74 -9.46 -3.53
C MET A 71 -6.37 -9.75 -4.16
N LEU A 72 -6.19 -10.99 -4.61
CA LEU A 72 -4.94 -11.43 -5.20
C LEU A 72 -5.17 -11.91 -6.64
N PHE A 73 -4.56 -11.19 -7.59
CA PHE A 73 -4.64 -11.52 -9.01
C PHE A 73 -3.61 -12.59 -9.41
N PRO A 74 -3.86 -13.32 -10.51
CA PRO A 74 -2.94 -14.34 -11.01
C PRO A 74 -1.52 -13.80 -11.26
N SER A 75 -0.53 -14.70 -11.20
CA SER A 75 0.86 -14.37 -11.52
C SER A 75 1.12 -14.20 -13.02
N VAL A 76 0.31 -14.84 -13.86
CA VAL A 76 0.46 -14.81 -15.33
C VAL A 76 -0.75 -14.08 -15.90
N LEU A 77 -0.50 -12.90 -16.45
CA LEU A 77 -1.49 -12.05 -17.11
C LEU A 77 -0.94 -11.65 -18.49
N PRO A 78 -1.79 -11.54 -19.53
CA PRO A 78 -1.35 -11.01 -20.82
C PRO A 78 -0.88 -9.55 -20.67
N GLU A 79 -0.09 -9.04 -21.63
CA GLU A 79 0.35 -7.63 -21.62
C GLU A 79 -0.80 -6.64 -21.78
N LEU A 80 -1.87 -7.04 -22.47
CA LEU A 80 -3.09 -6.27 -22.64
C LEU A 80 -4.28 -7.12 -22.22
N ILE A 81 -5.20 -6.54 -21.50
CA ILE A 81 -6.43 -7.18 -21.03
C ILE A 81 -7.62 -6.44 -21.62
N ASP A 82 -8.31 -7.07 -22.59
CA ASP A 82 -9.48 -6.49 -23.23
C ASP A 82 -10.70 -6.42 -22.30
N ASP A 83 -10.86 -7.42 -21.45
CA ASP A 83 -11.96 -7.51 -20.48
C ASP A 83 -11.40 -7.62 -19.05
N ALA A 84 -11.04 -6.48 -18.49
CA ALA A 84 -10.50 -6.40 -17.13
C ALA A 84 -11.58 -6.65 -16.06
N GLU A 85 -12.86 -6.40 -16.37
CA GLU A 85 -13.98 -6.64 -15.45
C GLU A 85 -14.15 -8.14 -15.15
N ALA A 86 -13.84 -9.01 -16.09
CA ALA A 86 -13.87 -10.46 -15.89
C ALA A 86 -12.95 -10.97 -14.77
N TYR A 87 -11.97 -10.17 -14.35
CA TYR A 87 -11.10 -10.47 -13.21
C TYR A 87 -11.70 -10.04 -11.86
N LEU A 88 -12.77 -9.27 -11.86
CA LEU A 88 -13.45 -8.75 -10.66
C LEU A 88 -14.72 -9.55 -10.38
N LYS A 89 -14.53 -10.82 -10.02
CA LYS A 89 -15.64 -11.80 -9.92
C LYS A 89 -16.53 -11.64 -8.69
N GLU A 90 -16.09 -10.90 -7.69
CA GLU A 90 -16.80 -10.74 -6.42
C GLU A 90 -17.01 -9.25 -6.12
N PRO A 91 -18.11 -8.88 -5.45
CA PRO A 91 -18.33 -7.51 -5.01
C PRO A 91 -17.18 -7.05 -4.11
N LEU A 92 -16.73 -5.82 -4.31
CA LEU A 92 -15.69 -5.24 -3.47
C LEU A 92 -16.20 -5.04 -2.04
N PRO A 93 -15.41 -5.37 -1.01
CA PRO A 93 -15.80 -5.15 0.38
C PRO A 93 -15.94 -3.65 0.66
N SER A 94 -16.84 -3.28 1.57
CA SER A 94 -16.95 -1.88 1.99
C SER A 94 -15.67 -1.42 2.68
N HIS A 95 -15.04 -0.33 2.18
CA HIS A 95 -13.76 0.18 2.67
C HIS A 95 -13.63 1.69 2.47
N ASP A 96 -12.67 2.29 3.16
CA ASP A 96 -12.38 3.74 3.04
C ASP A 96 -11.15 4.00 2.17
N ILE A 97 -10.15 3.11 2.21
CA ILE A 97 -8.88 3.25 1.47
C ILE A 97 -8.64 2.00 0.62
N PHE A 98 -8.39 2.21 -0.65
CA PHE A 98 -7.95 1.17 -1.58
C PHE A 98 -6.44 1.28 -1.80
N ILE A 99 -5.73 0.15 -1.64
CA ILE A 99 -4.28 0.06 -1.87
C ILE A 99 -4.02 -0.99 -2.94
N ALA A 100 -3.36 -0.59 -4.04
CA ALA A 100 -3.02 -1.50 -5.13
C ALA A 100 -1.51 -1.65 -5.28
N VAL A 101 -1.01 -2.88 -5.21
CA VAL A 101 0.43 -3.21 -5.24
C VAL A 101 0.73 -4.12 -6.43
N GLY A 102 1.41 -3.60 -7.45
CA GLY A 102 1.78 -4.37 -8.64
C GLY A 102 0.61 -4.93 -9.44
N VAL A 103 -0.56 -4.32 -9.37
CA VAL A 103 -1.76 -4.75 -10.10
C VAL A 103 -1.64 -4.38 -11.57
N HIS A 104 -2.07 -5.27 -12.48
CA HIS A 104 -2.08 -4.99 -13.92
C HIS A 104 -2.78 -3.66 -14.23
N PRO A 105 -2.23 -2.80 -15.11
CA PRO A 105 -2.78 -1.48 -15.40
C PRO A 105 -4.27 -1.47 -15.76
N ASP A 106 -4.70 -2.38 -16.63
CA ASP A 106 -6.10 -2.44 -17.07
C ASP A 106 -7.03 -2.84 -15.93
N ILE A 107 -6.61 -3.81 -15.10
CA ILE A 107 -7.35 -4.20 -13.89
C ILE A 107 -7.37 -3.05 -12.86
N LEU A 108 -6.26 -2.33 -12.71
CA LEU A 108 -6.18 -1.18 -11.81
C LEU A 108 -7.15 -0.07 -12.23
N ILE A 109 -7.24 0.23 -13.52
CA ILE A 109 -8.21 1.19 -14.06
C ILE A 109 -9.63 0.75 -13.70
N GLU A 110 -9.95 -0.52 -13.91
CA GLU A 110 -11.29 -1.04 -13.63
C GLU A 110 -11.62 -1.02 -12.12
N LEU A 111 -10.67 -1.40 -11.26
CA LEU A 111 -10.83 -1.28 -9.81
C LEU A 111 -11.11 0.18 -9.39
N ILE A 112 -10.35 1.16 -9.92
CA ILE A 112 -10.55 2.58 -9.57
C ILE A 112 -11.94 3.08 -10.00
N LYS A 113 -12.54 2.52 -11.05
CA LYS A 113 -13.91 2.85 -11.45
C LYS A 113 -14.94 2.33 -10.45
N GLN A 114 -14.69 1.17 -9.84
CA GLN A 114 -15.66 0.44 -9.00
C GLN A 114 -15.53 0.72 -7.50
N VAL A 115 -14.32 1.02 -6.97
CA VAL A 115 -14.12 1.24 -5.53
C VAL A 115 -14.99 2.35 -4.92
N PRO A 116 -15.42 3.42 -5.63
CA PRO A 116 -16.34 4.40 -5.06
C PRO A 116 -17.68 3.79 -4.63
N ASP A 117 -18.19 2.82 -5.37
CA ASP A 117 -19.47 2.15 -5.07
C ASP A 117 -19.37 1.30 -3.78
N ALA A 118 -18.17 0.86 -3.43
CA ALA A 118 -17.87 0.20 -2.16
C ALA A 118 -17.58 1.17 -0.99
N GLY A 119 -17.69 2.49 -1.23
CA GLY A 119 -17.51 3.53 -0.21
C GLY A 119 -16.12 4.12 -0.12
N CYS A 120 -15.19 3.72 -0.98
CA CYS A 120 -13.80 4.22 -1.01
C CYS A 120 -13.72 5.74 -1.09
N LYS A 121 -12.77 6.32 -0.37
CA LYS A 121 -12.48 7.76 -0.33
C LYS A 121 -11.11 8.10 -0.88
N ALA A 122 -10.17 7.15 -0.82
CA ALA A 122 -8.82 7.40 -1.30
C ALA A 122 -8.17 6.13 -1.88
N VAL A 123 -7.33 6.34 -2.89
CA VAL A 123 -6.56 5.31 -3.59
C VAL A 123 -5.07 5.55 -3.36
N ILE A 124 -4.35 4.52 -2.92
CA ILE A 124 -2.91 4.54 -2.76
C ILE A 124 -2.31 3.46 -3.67
N VAL A 125 -1.46 3.87 -4.61
CA VAL A 125 -0.80 2.96 -5.55
C VAL A 125 0.71 3.11 -5.40
N PRO A 126 1.33 2.35 -4.48
CA PRO A 126 2.78 2.38 -4.30
C PRO A 126 3.48 1.81 -5.52
N ARG A 127 4.49 2.54 -6.01
CA ARG A 127 5.30 2.14 -7.17
C ARG A 127 6.68 1.68 -6.71
N GLU A 128 6.75 0.45 -6.21
CA GLU A 128 8.01 -0.15 -5.76
C GLU A 128 8.92 -0.46 -6.95
N ASP A 129 8.35 -0.97 -8.05
CA ASP A 129 9.05 -1.09 -9.33
C ASP A 129 8.99 0.25 -10.08
N PRO A 130 10.13 0.88 -10.39
CA PRO A 130 10.16 2.13 -11.14
C PRO A 130 9.66 2.03 -12.58
N THR A 131 9.62 0.83 -13.15
CA THR A 131 9.16 0.56 -14.52
C THR A 131 7.66 0.28 -14.61
N TRP A 132 7.04 -0.07 -13.47
CA TRP A 132 5.60 -0.29 -13.39
C TRP A 132 4.85 1.04 -13.36
N LEU A 133 3.93 1.31 -14.15
CA LEU A 133 3.19 2.56 -14.33
C LEU A 133 4.08 3.74 -14.78
N ASP A 134 4.12 3.97 -16.06
CA ASP A 134 4.78 5.14 -16.62
C ASP A 134 4.07 6.46 -16.23
N ALA A 135 4.71 7.58 -16.52
CA ALA A 135 4.19 8.90 -16.16
C ALA A 135 2.84 9.21 -16.82
N SER A 136 2.63 8.76 -18.06
CA SER A 136 1.39 9.01 -18.81
C SER A 136 0.22 8.27 -18.17
N LEU A 137 0.43 7.01 -17.78
CA LEU A 137 -0.58 6.21 -17.10
C LEU A 137 -0.90 6.79 -15.71
N VAL A 138 0.11 7.22 -14.96
CA VAL A 138 -0.11 7.89 -13.67
C VAL A 138 -1.00 9.12 -13.81
N GLU A 139 -0.79 9.94 -14.83
CA GLU A 139 -1.65 11.12 -15.06
C GLU A 139 -3.09 10.71 -15.44
N LYS A 140 -3.27 9.66 -16.24
CA LYS A 140 -4.61 9.09 -16.53
C LYS A 140 -5.30 8.60 -15.25
N LEU A 141 -4.58 7.89 -14.39
CA LEU A 141 -5.14 7.38 -13.13
C LEU A 141 -5.49 8.52 -12.17
N LYS A 142 -4.70 9.60 -12.10
CA LYS A 142 -5.03 10.81 -11.34
C LYS A 142 -6.33 11.43 -11.83
N SER A 143 -6.44 11.67 -13.14
CA SER A 143 -7.64 12.23 -13.74
C SER A 143 -8.87 11.36 -13.51
N LEU A 144 -8.70 10.03 -13.56
CA LEU A 144 -9.78 9.09 -13.23
C LEU A 144 -10.19 9.21 -11.76
N CYS A 145 -9.24 9.26 -10.82
CA CYS A 145 -9.54 9.46 -9.41
C CYS A 145 -10.29 10.78 -9.17
N GLU A 146 -9.84 11.87 -9.80
CA GLU A 146 -10.49 13.18 -9.70
C GLU A 146 -11.93 13.13 -10.21
N THR A 147 -12.16 12.52 -11.37
CA THR A 147 -13.49 12.32 -11.95
C THR A 147 -14.42 11.51 -11.02
N LYS A 148 -13.85 10.56 -10.29
CA LYS A 148 -14.57 9.71 -9.32
C LYS A 148 -14.67 10.33 -7.92
N GLY A 149 -14.13 11.53 -7.69
CA GLY A 149 -14.14 12.20 -6.39
C GLY A 149 -13.27 11.51 -5.33
N LEU A 150 -12.23 10.78 -5.76
CA LEU A 150 -11.31 10.06 -4.90
C LEU A 150 -10.06 10.90 -4.63
N GLU A 151 -9.59 10.88 -3.38
CA GLU A 151 -8.21 11.27 -3.06
C GLU A 151 -7.24 10.22 -3.62
N TYR A 152 -6.01 10.61 -3.94
CA TYR A 152 -5.04 9.67 -4.50
C TYR A 152 -3.62 9.95 -4.09
N ALA A 153 -2.80 8.88 -4.05
CA ALA A 153 -1.35 8.95 -3.88
C ALA A 153 -0.66 7.86 -4.71
N PHE A 154 0.37 8.25 -5.45
CA PHE A 154 1.22 7.36 -6.26
C PHE A 154 2.68 7.46 -5.76
N PRO A 155 2.97 7.08 -4.52
CA PRO A 155 4.32 7.21 -3.95
C PRO A 155 5.33 6.32 -4.68
N ARG A 156 6.56 6.80 -4.80
CA ARG A 156 7.66 6.09 -5.45
C ARG A 156 8.94 6.26 -4.62
N PRO A 157 9.33 5.27 -3.85
CA PRO A 157 8.60 4.06 -3.42
C PRO A 157 7.51 4.36 -2.37
N PHE A 158 6.84 3.34 -1.81
CA PHE A 158 5.79 3.52 -0.82
C PHE A 158 6.25 4.32 0.41
N CYS A 159 7.48 4.12 0.84
CA CYS A 159 8.07 4.88 1.94
C CYS A 159 8.30 6.38 1.64
N SER A 160 7.98 6.87 0.45
CA SER A 160 7.93 8.30 0.15
C SER A 160 6.56 8.94 0.45
N LEU A 161 5.55 8.14 0.79
CA LEU A 161 4.22 8.63 1.12
C LEU A 161 4.28 9.59 2.31
N SER A 162 3.85 10.82 2.08
CA SER A 162 3.88 11.90 3.07
C SER A 162 2.53 12.59 3.16
N LYS A 163 2.26 13.23 4.29
CA LYS A 163 1.09 14.07 4.44
C LYS A 163 1.08 15.23 3.44
N GLY A 164 -0.11 15.57 2.95
CA GLY A 164 -0.31 16.64 2.00
C GLY A 164 -1.72 17.21 2.07
N LYS A 165 -2.28 17.61 0.93
CA LYS A 165 -3.59 18.27 0.83
C LYS A 165 -4.79 17.32 1.11
N PHE A 166 -4.60 16.01 1.04
CA PHE A 166 -5.66 15.02 1.08
C PHE A 166 -5.90 14.50 2.49
N LYS A 167 -7.13 14.64 2.96
CA LYS A 167 -7.54 14.30 4.33
C LYS A 167 -7.47 12.80 4.61
N TYR A 168 -8.01 11.97 3.72
CA TYR A 168 -8.06 10.52 3.93
C TYR A 168 -6.68 9.89 3.83
N ILE A 169 -5.81 10.40 2.94
CA ILE A 169 -4.40 9.99 2.86
C ILE A 169 -3.67 10.37 4.16
N ASN A 170 -3.89 11.58 4.68
CA ASN A 170 -3.30 12.01 5.95
C ASN A 170 -3.77 11.14 7.12
N ASN A 171 -5.06 10.84 7.17
CA ASN A 171 -5.65 9.97 8.21
C ASN A 171 -5.10 8.53 8.11
N PHE A 172 -4.88 8.01 6.89
CA PHE A 172 -4.21 6.72 6.68
C PHE A 172 -2.83 6.71 7.32
N ILE A 173 -2.00 7.71 7.02
CA ILE A 173 -0.64 7.82 7.58
C ILE A 173 -0.70 7.89 9.11
N ASP A 174 -1.64 8.67 9.67
CA ASP A 174 -1.78 8.84 11.12
C ASP A 174 -2.27 7.58 11.83
N GLN A 175 -3.25 6.89 11.25
CA GLN A 175 -3.82 5.69 11.85
C GLN A 175 -2.84 4.51 11.78
N PHE A 176 -2.35 4.20 10.58
CA PHE A 176 -1.55 2.99 10.35
C PHE A 176 -0.05 3.20 10.61
N LYS A 177 0.37 4.44 10.87
CA LYS A 177 1.79 4.78 11.16
C LYS A 177 2.76 4.31 10.07
N VAL A 178 2.31 4.34 8.81
CA VAL A 178 3.02 3.84 7.64
C VAL A 178 3.19 4.96 6.62
N GLY A 179 4.36 5.06 6.01
CA GLY A 179 4.69 6.05 5.00
C GLY A 179 6.15 6.48 5.07
N LYS A 180 6.41 7.77 4.93
CA LYS A 180 7.76 8.31 5.09
C LYS A 180 8.22 8.11 6.53
N PRO A 181 9.34 7.39 6.75
CA PRO A 181 9.85 7.14 8.09
C PRO A 181 10.09 8.42 8.86
N ASN A 182 9.72 8.42 10.12
CA ASN A 182 9.95 9.54 11.03
C ASN A 182 10.45 9.03 12.37
N TYR A 183 11.55 9.63 12.83
CA TYR A 183 12.26 9.24 14.04
C TYR A 183 12.43 10.43 14.96
N ARG A 184 12.30 10.21 16.26
CA ARG A 184 12.73 11.14 17.29
C ARG A 184 13.97 10.57 17.97
N LEU A 185 15.07 11.30 17.91
CA LEU A 185 16.29 10.97 18.62
C LEU A 185 16.23 11.56 20.04
N VAL A 186 16.67 10.77 21.00
CA VAL A 186 16.90 11.19 22.38
C VAL A 186 18.42 11.23 22.59
N THR A 187 18.94 12.35 23.06
CA THR A 187 20.37 12.54 23.30
C THR A 187 20.63 12.82 24.78
N ASP A 188 21.82 12.46 25.26
CA ASP A 188 22.35 12.91 26.55
C ASP A 188 22.88 14.35 26.50
N GLU A 189 23.43 14.84 27.61
CA GLU A 189 23.99 16.21 27.70
C GLU A 189 25.23 16.40 26.84
N GLU A 190 25.96 15.32 26.52
CA GLU A 190 27.12 15.29 25.65
C GLU A 190 26.76 15.22 24.16
N GLY A 191 25.47 15.04 23.82
CA GLY A 191 24.96 14.94 22.44
C GLY A 191 25.01 13.52 21.87
N ASN A 192 25.32 12.48 22.65
CA ASN A 192 25.26 11.10 22.17
C ASN A 192 23.81 10.61 22.11
N ILE A 193 23.50 9.84 21.08
CA ILE A 193 22.16 9.25 20.91
C ILE A 193 21.98 8.13 21.94
N THR A 194 21.02 8.31 22.86
CA THR A 194 20.69 7.34 23.92
C THR A 194 19.45 6.51 23.59
N ASP A 195 18.53 7.03 22.76
CA ASP A 195 17.35 6.30 22.28
C ASP A 195 16.87 6.82 20.94
N VAL A 196 16.13 5.97 20.20
CA VAL A 196 15.47 6.31 18.94
C VAL A 196 14.01 5.87 19.02
N VAL A 197 13.09 6.81 18.85
CA VAL A 197 11.66 6.54 18.84
C VAL A 197 11.14 6.62 17.41
N VAL A 198 10.69 5.50 16.87
CA VAL A 198 10.04 5.44 15.55
C VAL A 198 8.59 5.89 15.69
N THR A 199 8.21 7.00 15.07
CA THR A 199 6.84 7.52 15.11
C THR A 199 6.03 7.10 13.88
N HIS A 200 6.70 6.93 12.75
CA HIS A 200 6.17 6.32 11.53
C HIS A 200 7.23 5.38 10.95
N SER A 201 6.82 4.23 10.47
CA SER A 201 7.73 3.28 9.83
C SER A 201 7.55 3.24 8.32
N SER A 202 8.57 2.77 7.61
CA SER A 202 8.39 2.44 6.21
C SER A 202 7.49 1.21 6.05
N PRO A 203 6.77 1.08 4.93
CA PRO A 203 5.88 -0.08 4.68
C PRO A 203 6.62 -1.42 4.56
N CYS A 204 7.91 -1.37 4.37
CA CYS A 204 8.75 -2.56 4.18
C CYS A 204 9.68 -2.86 5.37
N GLY A 205 9.64 -2.05 6.43
CA GLY A 205 10.47 -2.20 7.62
C GLY A 205 11.73 -1.38 7.64
#